data_689f0dca7432c1a7610b51de271e1d75
#
_entry.id   689f0dca7432c1a7610b51de271e1d75
#
_cell.length_a   1.000
_cell.length_b   1.000
_cell.length_c   1.000
_cell.angle_alpha   90.00
_cell.angle_beta   90.00
_cell.angle_gamma   90.00
#
_symmetry.space_group_name_H-M   'P 1'
#
loop_
_entity.id
_entity.type
_entity.pdbx_description
1 polymer ?
#
loop_
_entity_poly.entity_id
_entity_poly.type
_entity_poly.pdbx_seq_one_letter_code
_entity_poly.pdbx_strand_id
1 'polypeptide(L)'
;MNNMMKVAILGYGNIGKAAEQAVLAAPDMELAGIYHHDDCLSCMAGNIDVMLVCTPTREVRTFAAVLASRGICTVDSFDIHGQIWSLHEAMDAVCKTNKTVSILSAGWDPGTDSMVRALLQAMAPKGLTYTNFGPGRSMGHTVAAKAIPGVKNALSMTIPLGTGIHRRMVYIELEEGADFKTVEAALLADDYFAHDETHVIPVPSVDALNNVAHGVNLVRSGVSGATHNQRFEFNMEINNPALTGQVMVSCARAAVRMRDRGDFGAKTMIELRPIDLLPGTIEENIKSLV
;
A
#
# COMPACT_ATOMS: atom_id res chain seq x y z
N MET A 1 -19.22 -27.35 -7.35
CA MET A 1 -17.88 -27.10 -6.73
C MET A 1 -17.55 -25.66 -7.02
N ASN A 2 -17.45 -24.80 -6.01
CA ASN A 2 -16.95 -23.44 -6.25
C ASN A 2 -15.51 -23.56 -6.73
N ASN A 3 -15.25 -23.06 -7.93
CA ASN A 3 -13.90 -23.05 -8.47
C ASN A 3 -13.07 -22.06 -7.65
N MET A 4 -11.98 -22.50 -7.02
CA MET A 4 -11.07 -21.64 -6.26
C MET A 4 -10.47 -20.60 -7.21
N MET A 5 -10.39 -19.36 -6.78
CA MET A 5 -9.74 -18.29 -7.54
C MET A 5 -8.23 -18.51 -7.60
N LYS A 6 -7.66 -18.54 -8.78
CA LYS A 6 -6.23 -18.79 -9.01
C LYS A 6 -5.44 -17.49 -8.96
N VAL A 7 -4.75 -17.30 -7.83
CA VAL A 7 -3.95 -16.10 -7.55
C VAL A 7 -2.47 -16.42 -7.73
N ALA A 8 -1.77 -15.60 -8.49
CA ALA A 8 -0.33 -15.67 -8.60
C ALA A 8 0.34 -14.39 -8.06
N ILE A 9 1.61 -14.48 -7.74
CA ILE A 9 2.40 -13.39 -7.19
C ILE A 9 3.59 -13.13 -8.10
N LEU A 10 3.78 -11.87 -8.51
CA LEU A 10 4.96 -11.41 -9.24
C LEU A 10 5.78 -10.49 -8.32
N GLY A 11 7.00 -10.93 -7.99
CA GLY A 11 7.87 -10.29 -7.00
C GLY A 11 7.74 -10.89 -5.61
N TYR A 12 8.85 -11.34 -5.04
CA TYR A 12 8.86 -12.09 -3.77
C TYR A 12 9.69 -11.40 -2.68
N GLY A 13 9.52 -10.07 -2.58
CA GLY A 13 10.01 -9.25 -1.48
C GLY A 13 9.14 -9.38 -0.22
N ASN A 14 9.22 -8.40 0.68
CA ASN A 14 8.45 -8.42 1.94
C ASN A 14 6.93 -8.48 1.69
N ILE A 15 6.43 -7.70 0.72
CA ILE A 15 4.99 -7.70 0.37
C ILE A 15 4.60 -9.02 -0.30
N GLY A 16 5.40 -9.54 -1.23
CA GLY A 16 5.10 -10.81 -1.90
C GLY A 16 5.02 -11.99 -0.93
N LYS A 17 5.92 -12.06 0.05
CA LYS A 17 5.89 -13.07 1.13
C LYS A 17 4.65 -12.92 2.03
N ALA A 18 4.26 -11.69 2.34
CA ALA A 18 3.04 -11.44 3.11
C ALA A 18 1.77 -11.77 2.30
N ALA A 19 1.76 -11.47 1.00
CA ALA A 19 0.68 -11.81 0.10
C ALA A 19 0.51 -13.32 -0.05
N GLU A 20 1.60 -14.10 -0.14
CA GLU A 20 1.55 -15.57 -0.12
C GLU A 20 0.83 -16.08 1.13
N GLN A 21 1.21 -15.61 2.31
CA GLN A 21 0.57 -16.00 3.57
C GLN A 21 -0.94 -15.67 3.55
N ALA A 22 -1.30 -14.51 3.01
CA ALA A 22 -2.68 -14.08 2.91
C ALA A 22 -3.49 -14.92 1.89
N VAL A 23 -2.91 -15.31 0.76
CA VAL A 23 -3.54 -16.21 -0.22
C VAL A 23 -3.77 -17.58 0.38
N LEU A 24 -2.76 -18.15 1.05
CA LEU A 24 -2.84 -19.48 1.67
C LEU A 24 -3.88 -19.52 2.81
N ALA A 25 -4.14 -18.39 3.46
CA ALA A 25 -5.17 -18.27 4.50
C ALA A 25 -6.58 -17.97 3.94
N ALA A 26 -6.72 -17.59 2.67
CA ALA A 26 -7.99 -17.24 2.08
C ALA A 26 -8.84 -18.49 1.76
N PRO A 27 -10.12 -18.53 2.16
CA PRO A 27 -10.97 -19.73 2.00
C PRO A 27 -11.44 -19.98 0.56
N ASP A 28 -11.26 -19.01 -0.34
CA ASP A 28 -11.78 -18.96 -1.70
C ASP A 28 -10.71 -18.83 -2.78
N MET A 29 -9.43 -18.95 -2.39
CA MET A 29 -8.29 -18.77 -3.28
C MET A 29 -7.31 -19.95 -3.22
N GLU A 30 -6.60 -20.16 -4.31
CA GLU A 30 -5.43 -21.05 -4.37
C GLU A 30 -4.23 -20.32 -4.97
N LEU A 31 -3.03 -20.60 -4.47
CA LEU A 31 -1.81 -20.05 -5.00
C LEU A 31 -1.41 -20.78 -6.28
N ALA A 32 -1.52 -20.09 -7.42
CA ALA A 32 -1.20 -20.66 -8.74
C ALA A 32 0.32 -20.63 -9.05
N GLY A 33 1.07 -19.74 -8.39
CA GLY A 33 2.52 -19.66 -8.55
C GLY A 33 3.11 -18.36 -8.00
N ILE A 34 4.44 -18.39 -7.82
CA ILE A 34 5.25 -17.23 -7.47
C ILE A 34 6.26 -17.02 -8.57
N TYR A 35 6.35 -15.81 -9.07
CA TYR A 35 7.18 -15.41 -10.20
C TYR A 35 8.13 -14.27 -9.80
N HIS A 36 9.30 -14.26 -10.38
CA HIS A 36 10.29 -13.20 -10.22
C HIS A 36 10.30 -12.29 -11.45
N HIS A 37 10.90 -11.09 -11.30
CA HIS A 37 10.95 -10.12 -12.39
C HIS A 37 11.69 -10.60 -13.65
N ASP A 38 12.61 -11.55 -13.49
CA ASP A 38 13.38 -12.17 -14.58
C ASP A 38 12.65 -13.35 -15.24
N ASP A 39 11.55 -13.81 -14.66
CA ASP A 39 10.79 -14.92 -15.21
C ASP A 39 10.10 -14.51 -16.51
N CYS A 40 10.19 -15.39 -17.50
CA CYS A 40 9.53 -15.16 -18.78
C CYS A 40 8.01 -15.18 -18.58
N LEU A 41 7.36 -14.00 -18.63
CA LEU A 41 5.91 -13.89 -18.53
C LEU A 41 5.16 -14.75 -19.56
N SER A 42 5.82 -15.12 -20.68
CA SER A 42 5.26 -16.04 -21.68
C SER A 42 5.28 -17.49 -21.26
N CYS A 43 6.09 -17.84 -20.27
CA CYS A 43 6.22 -19.21 -19.74
C CYS A 43 5.31 -19.46 -18.54
N MET A 44 4.53 -18.47 -18.10
CA MET A 44 3.57 -18.65 -17.01
C MET A 44 2.53 -19.68 -17.43
N ALA A 45 2.39 -20.72 -16.61
CA ALA A 45 1.41 -21.77 -16.82
C ALA A 45 0.01 -21.17 -16.89
N GLY A 46 -0.78 -21.59 -17.87
CA GLY A 46 -2.11 -21.05 -18.11
C GLY A 46 -3.06 -21.23 -16.92
N ASN A 47 -4.06 -20.36 -16.86
CA ASN A 47 -5.14 -20.38 -15.88
C ASN A 47 -4.81 -19.63 -14.56
N ILE A 48 -4.35 -18.39 -14.68
CA ILE A 48 -4.25 -17.42 -13.57
C ILE A 48 -5.41 -16.45 -13.71
N ASP A 49 -6.23 -16.30 -12.68
CA ASP A 49 -7.33 -15.33 -12.66
C ASP A 49 -6.84 -13.92 -12.39
N VAL A 50 -5.89 -13.79 -11.44
CA VAL A 50 -5.35 -12.50 -11.00
C VAL A 50 -3.90 -12.64 -10.55
N MET A 51 -3.10 -11.63 -10.90
CA MET A 51 -1.70 -11.48 -10.48
C MET A 51 -1.56 -10.37 -9.46
N LEU A 52 -0.97 -10.66 -8.31
CA LEU A 52 -0.51 -9.67 -7.34
C LEU A 52 0.87 -9.17 -7.76
N VAL A 53 0.95 -7.92 -8.22
CA VAL A 53 2.19 -7.31 -8.71
C VAL A 53 2.90 -6.66 -7.52
N CYS A 54 3.82 -7.41 -6.92
CA CYS A 54 4.61 -7.04 -5.74
C CYS A 54 6.05 -6.61 -6.13
N THR A 55 6.22 -6.08 -7.33
CA THR A 55 7.49 -5.55 -7.85
C THR A 55 7.75 -4.13 -7.35
N PRO A 56 8.98 -3.59 -7.53
CA PRO A 56 9.23 -2.18 -7.27
C PRO A 56 8.25 -1.27 -8.02
N THR A 57 7.80 -0.21 -7.35
CA THR A 57 6.74 0.71 -7.84
C THR A 57 6.96 1.16 -9.29
N ARG A 58 8.19 1.45 -9.69
CA ARG A 58 8.51 1.95 -11.05
C ARG A 58 8.29 0.91 -12.16
N GLU A 59 8.23 -0.36 -11.81
CA GLU A 59 8.07 -1.48 -12.75
C GLU A 59 6.60 -1.90 -12.90
N VAL A 60 5.74 -1.52 -11.95
CA VAL A 60 4.32 -1.92 -11.89
C VAL A 60 3.61 -1.71 -13.21
N ARG A 61 3.71 -0.51 -13.80
CA ARG A 61 3.04 -0.17 -15.06
C ARG A 61 3.38 -1.16 -16.19
N THR A 62 4.66 -1.50 -16.31
CA THR A 62 5.14 -2.38 -17.38
C THR A 62 4.58 -3.79 -17.22
N PHE A 63 4.71 -4.35 -16.03
CA PHE A 63 4.22 -5.71 -15.76
C PHE A 63 2.70 -5.80 -15.80
N ALA A 64 2.00 -4.87 -15.16
CA ALA A 64 0.53 -4.87 -15.16
C ALA A 64 -0.05 -4.76 -16.56
N ALA A 65 0.51 -3.92 -17.44
CA ALA A 65 0.04 -3.79 -18.82
C ALA A 65 0.24 -5.08 -19.64
N VAL A 66 1.37 -5.74 -19.49
CA VAL A 66 1.66 -7.03 -20.16
C VAL A 66 0.70 -8.11 -19.67
N LEU A 67 0.46 -8.21 -18.37
CA LEU A 67 -0.45 -9.20 -17.79
C LEU A 67 -1.90 -8.96 -18.21
N ALA A 68 -2.36 -7.71 -18.15
CA ALA A 68 -3.70 -7.33 -18.58
C ALA A 68 -3.93 -7.62 -20.07
N SER A 69 -2.93 -7.40 -20.94
CA SER A 69 -3.02 -7.73 -22.37
C SER A 69 -3.16 -9.24 -22.64
N ARG A 70 -2.90 -10.07 -21.64
CA ARG A 70 -3.07 -11.54 -21.69
C ARG A 70 -4.35 -12.05 -21.06
N GLY A 71 -5.23 -11.14 -20.66
CA GLY A 71 -6.49 -11.52 -20.02
C GLY A 71 -6.38 -11.79 -18.53
N ILE A 72 -5.25 -11.47 -17.88
CA ILE A 72 -5.03 -11.67 -16.44
C ILE A 72 -5.37 -10.38 -15.71
N CYS A 73 -6.24 -10.43 -14.71
CA CYS A 73 -6.47 -9.30 -13.81
C CYS A 73 -5.21 -9.01 -12.99
N THR A 74 -5.03 -7.75 -12.58
CA THR A 74 -3.86 -7.36 -11.78
C THR A 74 -4.27 -6.57 -10.54
N VAL A 75 -3.47 -6.70 -9.50
CA VAL A 75 -3.56 -5.86 -8.29
C VAL A 75 -2.14 -5.43 -7.92
N ASP A 76 -1.93 -4.16 -7.67
CA ASP A 76 -0.63 -3.63 -7.27
C ASP A 76 -0.73 -2.69 -6.06
N SER A 77 0.40 -2.42 -5.45
CA SER A 77 0.55 -1.46 -4.34
C SER A 77 1.35 -0.22 -4.77
N PHE A 78 1.11 0.30 -5.98
CA PHE A 78 1.76 1.51 -6.49
C PHE A 78 1.57 2.69 -5.53
N ASP A 79 2.66 3.36 -5.15
CA ASP A 79 2.69 4.37 -4.06
C ASP A 79 3.19 5.76 -4.47
N ILE A 80 3.43 6.03 -5.76
CA ILE A 80 3.77 7.37 -6.22
C ILE A 80 2.49 8.18 -6.41
N HIS A 81 2.01 8.80 -5.34
CA HIS A 81 0.71 9.49 -5.28
C HIS A 81 0.45 10.43 -6.46
N GLY A 82 1.42 11.25 -6.84
CA GLY A 82 1.27 12.20 -7.97
C GLY A 82 1.12 11.55 -9.34
N GLN A 83 1.36 10.24 -9.47
CA GLN A 83 1.29 9.50 -10.73
C GLN A 83 0.13 8.50 -10.79
N ILE A 84 -0.67 8.35 -9.74
CA ILE A 84 -1.77 7.37 -9.69
C ILE A 84 -2.77 7.64 -10.80
N TRP A 85 -3.15 8.90 -11.04
CA TRP A 85 -4.12 9.22 -12.08
C TRP A 85 -3.60 8.87 -13.49
N SER A 86 -2.37 9.19 -13.82
CA SER A 86 -1.78 8.85 -15.12
C SER A 86 -1.63 7.34 -15.32
N LEU A 87 -1.34 6.60 -14.25
CA LEU A 87 -1.34 5.14 -14.27
C LEU A 87 -2.75 4.59 -14.50
N HIS A 88 -3.75 5.16 -13.82
CA HIS A 88 -5.15 4.78 -13.98
C HIS A 88 -5.61 4.93 -15.44
N GLU A 89 -5.41 6.10 -16.05
CA GLU A 89 -5.80 6.33 -17.46
C GLU A 89 -5.12 5.32 -18.40
N ALA A 90 -3.83 5.09 -18.23
CA ALA A 90 -3.08 4.16 -19.06
C ALA A 90 -3.57 2.71 -18.91
N MET A 91 -3.80 2.26 -17.69
CA MET A 91 -4.24 0.90 -17.42
C MET A 91 -5.71 0.67 -17.77
N ASP A 92 -6.56 1.70 -17.62
CA ASP A 92 -7.98 1.61 -17.97
C ASP A 92 -8.20 1.27 -19.46
N ALA A 93 -7.47 1.93 -20.36
CA ALA A 93 -7.51 1.65 -21.78
C ALA A 93 -7.07 0.20 -22.10
N VAL A 94 -5.98 -0.28 -21.49
CA VAL A 94 -5.48 -1.64 -21.68
C VAL A 94 -6.48 -2.67 -21.15
N CYS A 95 -6.99 -2.47 -19.96
CA CYS A 95 -7.92 -3.41 -19.31
C CYS A 95 -9.26 -3.49 -20.05
N LYS A 96 -9.84 -2.38 -20.48
CA LYS A 96 -11.09 -2.38 -21.28
C LYS A 96 -10.95 -3.11 -22.59
N THR A 97 -9.83 -2.91 -23.29
CA THR A 97 -9.54 -3.60 -24.56
C THR A 97 -9.44 -5.11 -24.37
N ASN A 98 -8.86 -5.56 -23.27
CA ASN A 98 -8.58 -6.98 -23.01
C ASN A 98 -9.59 -7.64 -22.05
N LYS A 99 -10.67 -6.94 -21.68
CA LYS A 99 -11.73 -7.42 -20.77
C LYS A 99 -11.17 -7.92 -19.42
N THR A 100 -10.23 -7.17 -18.87
CA THR A 100 -9.61 -7.40 -17.55
C THR A 100 -9.90 -6.28 -16.59
N VAL A 101 -9.47 -6.45 -15.34
CA VAL A 101 -9.53 -5.44 -14.28
C VAL A 101 -8.14 -5.29 -13.68
N SER A 102 -7.71 -4.05 -13.49
CA SER A 102 -6.51 -3.72 -12.73
C SER A 102 -6.89 -2.88 -11.53
N ILE A 103 -6.59 -3.35 -10.31
CA ILE A 103 -6.79 -2.57 -9.10
C ILE A 103 -5.43 -1.99 -8.70
N LEU A 104 -5.36 -0.67 -8.77
CA LEU A 104 -4.15 0.11 -8.56
C LEU A 104 -4.06 0.58 -7.12
N SER A 105 -2.83 0.71 -6.63
CA SER A 105 -2.57 1.32 -5.32
C SER A 105 -3.34 0.63 -4.18
N ALA A 106 -3.37 -0.70 -4.20
CA ALA A 106 -4.10 -1.54 -3.25
C ALA A 106 -3.22 -1.88 -2.04
N GLY A 107 -2.76 -0.86 -1.34
CA GLY A 107 -2.05 -0.97 -0.07
C GLY A 107 -2.88 -0.45 1.11
N TRP A 108 -2.17 0.01 2.15
CA TRP A 108 -2.84 0.72 3.22
C TRP A 108 -2.85 2.24 2.97
N ASP A 109 -1.76 2.81 2.42
CA ASP A 109 -1.63 4.21 1.99
C ASP A 109 -0.68 4.32 0.77
N PRO A 110 -1.24 4.54 -0.42
CA PRO A 110 -2.67 4.62 -0.77
C PRO A 110 -3.39 3.27 -0.66
N GLY A 111 -4.69 3.32 -0.37
CA GLY A 111 -5.52 2.11 -0.34
C GLY A 111 -6.63 2.17 0.69
N THR A 112 -6.51 1.41 1.80
CA THR A 112 -7.57 1.36 2.83
C THR A 112 -7.83 2.70 3.50
N ASP A 113 -6.80 3.47 3.80
CA ASP A 113 -6.98 4.81 4.37
C ASP A 113 -7.62 5.79 3.37
N SER A 114 -7.39 5.59 2.06
CA SER A 114 -8.08 6.34 1.01
C SER A 114 -9.59 6.08 1.02
N MET A 115 -10.01 4.83 1.23
CA MET A 115 -11.43 4.48 1.43
C MET A 115 -11.99 5.14 2.69
N VAL A 116 -11.25 5.11 3.80
CA VAL A 116 -11.66 5.77 5.05
C VAL A 116 -11.79 7.27 4.84
N ARG A 117 -10.83 7.93 4.20
CA ARG A 117 -10.92 9.37 3.87
C ARG A 117 -12.17 9.68 3.03
N ALA A 118 -12.48 8.85 2.03
CA ALA A 118 -13.67 9.04 1.22
C ALA A 118 -14.96 8.92 2.04
N LEU A 119 -15.06 7.93 2.95
CA LEU A 119 -16.20 7.77 3.85
C LEU A 119 -16.34 8.95 4.82
N LEU A 120 -15.23 9.39 5.43
CA LEU A 120 -15.22 10.55 6.33
C LEU A 120 -15.65 11.82 5.59
N GLN A 121 -15.22 12.00 4.35
CA GLN A 121 -15.62 13.12 3.51
C GLN A 121 -17.09 13.06 3.10
N ALA A 122 -17.61 11.87 2.83
CA ALA A 122 -19.04 11.69 2.53
C ALA A 122 -19.93 12.04 3.72
N MET A 123 -19.49 11.73 4.95
CA MET A 123 -20.22 12.04 6.19
C MET A 123 -20.19 13.54 6.56
N ALA A 124 -19.09 14.24 6.25
CA ALA A 124 -18.95 15.68 6.45
C ALA A 124 -18.29 16.32 5.22
N PRO A 125 -19.07 16.64 4.16
CA PRO A 125 -18.51 17.10 2.88
C PRO A 125 -17.71 18.40 2.97
N LYS A 126 -18.10 19.32 3.85
CA LYS A 126 -17.39 20.58 4.12
C LYS A 126 -16.53 20.39 5.35
N GLY A 127 -15.21 20.58 5.24
CA GLY A 127 -14.32 20.46 6.38
C GLY A 127 -12.88 20.12 5.99
N LEU A 128 -12.08 19.81 7.00
CA LEU A 128 -10.67 19.48 6.87
C LEU A 128 -10.41 18.03 7.32
N THR A 129 -9.54 17.36 6.61
CA THR A 129 -9.00 16.06 7.04
C THR A 129 -7.52 16.22 7.35
N TYR A 130 -7.12 15.89 8.56
CA TYR A 130 -5.73 15.77 8.94
C TYR A 130 -5.31 14.31 8.86
N THR A 131 -4.18 14.06 8.19
CA THR A 131 -3.54 12.75 8.14
C THR A 131 -2.27 12.83 8.98
N ASN A 132 -2.29 12.16 10.12
CA ASN A 132 -1.18 12.11 11.06
C ASN A 132 -0.53 10.72 10.95
N PHE A 133 0.53 10.60 10.14
CA PHE A 133 1.26 9.34 10.00
C PHE A 133 2.12 9.04 11.23
N GLY A 134 2.15 7.80 11.64
CA GLY A 134 2.92 7.32 12.78
C GLY A 134 2.09 7.20 14.09
N PRO A 135 2.76 6.97 15.24
CA PRO A 135 4.21 6.72 15.30
C PRO A 135 4.60 5.44 14.58
N GLY A 136 5.74 5.45 13.90
CA GLY A 136 6.20 4.24 13.25
C GLY A 136 7.32 4.43 12.23
N ARG A 137 7.81 3.30 11.72
CA ARG A 137 8.92 3.23 10.78
C ARG A 137 8.51 3.75 9.41
N SER A 138 9.22 4.76 8.91
CA SER A 138 9.12 5.21 7.52
C SER A 138 10.10 4.46 6.63
N MET A 139 9.59 3.72 5.64
CA MET A 139 10.44 2.91 4.74
C MET A 139 11.28 3.78 3.82
N GLY A 140 10.69 4.76 3.13
CA GLY A 140 11.40 5.66 2.22
C GLY A 140 12.49 6.46 2.92
N HIS A 141 12.17 7.10 4.04
CA HIS A 141 13.15 7.86 4.84
C HIS A 141 14.25 6.96 5.42
N THR A 142 13.93 5.70 5.78
CA THR A 142 14.93 4.74 6.23
C THR A 142 15.93 4.41 5.11
N VAL A 143 15.44 4.22 3.89
CA VAL A 143 16.31 3.96 2.72
C VAL A 143 17.17 5.17 2.41
N ALA A 144 16.59 6.38 2.42
CA ALA A 144 17.33 7.62 2.22
C ALA A 144 18.44 7.80 3.27
N ALA A 145 18.14 7.60 4.55
CA ALA A 145 19.13 7.70 5.62
C ALA A 145 20.28 6.69 5.45
N LYS A 146 20.00 5.47 4.99
CA LYS A 146 21.05 4.45 4.72
C LYS A 146 21.96 4.80 3.55
N ALA A 147 21.50 5.63 2.64
CA ALA A 147 22.28 6.06 1.48
C ALA A 147 23.30 7.19 1.80
N ILE A 148 23.22 7.80 2.99
CA ILE A 148 24.16 8.85 3.41
C ILE A 148 25.53 8.24 3.70
N PRO A 149 26.62 8.78 3.11
CA PRO A 149 27.98 8.31 3.39
C PRO A 149 28.33 8.34 4.89
N GLY A 150 28.92 7.28 5.39
CA GLY A 150 29.26 7.12 6.80
C GLY A 150 28.13 6.49 7.67
N VAL A 151 26.97 6.21 7.08
CA VAL A 151 25.88 5.48 7.72
C VAL A 151 25.98 3.99 7.38
N LYS A 152 26.29 3.17 8.37
CA LYS A 152 26.31 1.70 8.25
C LYS A 152 24.90 1.11 8.19
N ASN A 153 23.99 1.61 9.03
CA ASN A 153 22.59 1.19 9.07
C ASN A 153 21.73 2.32 9.66
N ALA A 154 20.44 2.36 9.33
CA ALA A 154 19.54 3.40 9.81
C ALA A 154 18.10 2.90 9.99
N LEU A 155 17.36 3.62 10.83
CA LEU A 155 15.93 3.51 11.02
C LEU A 155 15.35 4.92 11.17
N SER A 156 14.44 5.33 10.30
CA SER A 156 13.70 6.57 10.44
C SER A 156 12.29 6.32 10.95
N MET A 157 11.92 7.03 12.00
CA MET A 157 10.60 7.02 12.61
C MET A 157 9.85 8.30 12.25
N THR A 158 8.59 8.15 11.87
CA THR A 158 7.64 9.25 11.74
C THR A 158 6.86 9.39 13.03
N ILE A 159 6.93 10.56 13.66
CA ILE A 159 6.18 10.90 14.87
C ILE A 159 5.18 12.00 14.53
N PRO A 160 3.87 11.75 14.65
CA PRO A 160 2.87 12.79 14.40
C PRO A 160 2.86 13.83 15.50
N LEU A 161 2.78 15.11 15.11
CA LEU A 161 2.58 16.23 16.00
C LEU A 161 1.13 16.76 15.99
N GLY A 162 0.26 16.10 15.21
CA GLY A 162 -1.10 16.55 14.96
C GLY A 162 -1.20 17.48 13.75
N THR A 163 -2.42 17.70 13.26
CA THR A 163 -2.73 18.59 12.13
C THR A 163 -1.94 18.32 10.83
N GLY A 164 -1.48 17.08 10.64
CA GLY A 164 -0.68 16.67 9.46
C GLY A 164 0.80 17.06 9.54
N ILE A 165 1.27 17.55 10.67
CA ILE A 165 2.67 17.88 10.91
C ILE A 165 3.37 16.68 11.54
N HIS A 166 4.60 16.40 11.09
CA HIS A 166 5.39 15.25 11.52
C HIS A 166 6.79 15.67 11.97
N ARG A 167 7.36 14.88 12.88
CA ARG A 167 8.76 14.91 13.27
C ARG A 167 9.43 13.63 12.82
N ARG A 168 10.70 13.72 12.40
CA ARG A 168 11.52 12.57 12.05
C ARG A 168 12.51 12.28 13.18
N MET A 169 12.47 11.05 13.70
CA MET A 169 13.48 10.53 14.61
C MET A 169 14.32 9.53 13.84
N VAL A 170 15.56 9.89 13.50
CA VAL A 170 16.42 9.09 12.64
C VAL A 170 17.53 8.47 13.48
N TYR A 171 17.45 7.18 13.71
CA TYR A 171 18.45 6.40 14.42
C TYR A 171 19.47 5.86 13.43
N ILE A 172 20.75 6.07 13.66
CA ILE A 172 21.83 5.66 12.75
C ILE A 172 22.92 4.86 13.47
N GLU A 173 23.39 3.78 12.83
CA GLU A 173 24.67 3.18 13.12
C GLU A 173 25.72 3.83 12.23
N LEU A 174 26.80 4.30 12.81
CA LEU A 174 27.90 4.88 12.06
C LEU A 174 28.84 3.79 11.54
N GLU A 175 29.44 4.02 10.39
CA GLU A 175 30.59 3.26 9.94
C GLU A 175 31.80 3.54 10.83
N GLU A 176 32.75 2.61 10.86
CA GLU A 176 33.98 2.77 11.65
C GLU A 176 34.77 4.00 11.20
N GLY A 177 35.07 4.90 12.10
CA GLY A 177 35.79 6.15 11.83
C GLY A 177 34.95 7.29 11.26
N ALA A 178 33.63 7.09 11.05
CA ALA A 178 32.76 8.17 10.56
C ALA A 178 32.51 9.23 11.66
N ASP A 179 32.58 10.51 11.26
CA ASP A 179 32.27 11.62 12.16
C ASP A 179 30.75 11.90 12.20
N PHE A 180 30.16 11.77 13.38
CA PHE A 180 28.72 11.96 13.56
C PHE A 180 28.23 13.33 13.06
N LYS A 181 28.95 14.42 13.33
CA LYS A 181 28.50 15.77 12.92
C LYS A 181 28.45 15.93 11.41
N THR A 182 29.40 15.33 10.72
CA THR A 182 29.43 15.34 9.24
C THR A 182 28.27 14.54 8.67
N VAL A 183 27.97 13.37 9.21
CA VAL A 183 26.85 12.51 8.82
C VAL A 183 25.51 13.21 9.14
N GLU A 184 25.35 13.76 10.33
CA GLU A 184 24.15 14.50 10.73
C GLU A 184 23.89 15.69 9.79
N ALA A 185 24.90 16.49 9.47
CA ALA A 185 24.76 17.63 8.56
C ALA A 185 24.36 17.19 7.14
N ALA A 186 24.94 16.11 6.63
CA ALA A 186 24.58 15.55 5.33
C ALA A 186 23.13 15.03 5.31
N LEU A 187 22.70 14.38 6.39
CA LEU A 187 21.35 13.83 6.52
C LEU A 187 20.32 14.96 6.59
N LEU A 188 20.55 16.00 7.38
CA LEU A 188 19.66 17.15 7.50
C LEU A 188 19.55 17.99 6.22
N ALA A 189 20.55 17.91 5.34
CA ALA A 189 20.55 18.58 4.04
C ALA A 189 19.87 17.79 2.92
N ASP A 190 19.55 16.51 3.15
CA ASP A 190 18.88 15.65 2.16
C ASP A 190 17.40 16.03 2.03
N ASP A 191 16.88 16.03 0.80
CA ASP A 191 15.49 16.43 0.48
C ASP A 191 14.42 15.64 1.26
N TYR A 192 14.71 14.41 1.67
CA TYR A 192 13.81 13.61 2.50
C TYR A 192 13.63 14.15 3.92
N PHE A 193 14.60 14.95 4.41
CA PHE A 193 14.62 15.39 5.81
C PHE A 193 14.61 16.91 5.98
N ALA A 194 14.99 17.65 4.95
CA ALA A 194 15.16 19.11 5.01
C ALA A 194 13.87 19.89 5.33
N HIS A 195 12.70 19.30 5.07
CA HIS A 195 11.40 19.96 5.23
C HIS A 195 10.66 19.57 6.51
N ASP A 196 11.15 18.58 7.26
CA ASP A 196 10.56 18.11 8.49
C ASP A 196 11.47 18.48 9.69
N GLU A 197 10.87 18.60 10.88
CA GLU A 197 11.65 18.64 12.12
C GLU A 197 12.35 17.29 12.30
N THR A 198 13.66 17.24 12.06
CA THR A 198 14.45 16.02 12.03
C THR A 198 15.49 15.98 13.15
N HIS A 199 15.49 14.91 13.93
CA HIS A 199 16.47 14.62 14.96
C HIS A 199 17.26 13.36 14.61
N VAL A 200 18.58 13.46 14.58
CA VAL A 200 19.47 12.36 14.27
C VAL A 200 20.11 11.82 15.58
N ILE A 201 19.99 10.53 15.80
CA ILE A 201 20.44 9.88 17.04
C ILE A 201 21.38 8.73 16.71
N PRO A 202 22.66 8.80 17.08
CA PRO A 202 23.56 7.68 16.91
C PRO A 202 23.24 6.56 17.91
N VAL A 203 23.20 5.32 17.41
CA VAL A 203 22.92 4.13 18.21
C VAL A 203 23.94 3.03 17.92
N PRO A 204 24.22 2.15 18.90
CA PRO A 204 25.12 1.00 18.68
C PRO A 204 24.56 -0.01 17.67
N SER A 205 23.24 -0.18 17.63
CA SER A 205 22.57 -1.05 16.67
C SER A 205 21.11 -0.60 16.47
N VAL A 206 20.68 -0.52 15.23
CA VAL A 206 19.26 -0.29 14.89
C VAL A 206 18.43 -1.57 14.95
N ASP A 207 19.07 -2.75 14.99
CA ASP A 207 18.35 -4.03 15.04
C ASP A 207 17.54 -4.18 16.32
N ALA A 208 17.99 -3.58 17.41
CA ALA A 208 17.24 -3.50 18.66
C ALA A 208 15.95 -2.67 18.56
N LEU A 209 15.83 -1.83 17.51
CA LEU A 209 14.71 -0.92 17.27
C LEU A 209 13.74 -1.45 16.20
N ASN A 210 14.00 -2.63 15.65
CA ASN A 210 13.28 -3.16 14.48
C ASN A 210 11.83 -3.60 14.75
N ASN A 211 11.35 -3.56 15.97
CA ASN A 211 9.97 -3.95 16.32
C ASN A 211 9.02 -2.73 16.39
N VAL A 212 9.09 -1.87 15.38
CA VAL A 212 8.26 -0.68 15.35
C VAL A 212 7.18 -0.84 14.30
N ALA A 213 5.92 -0.89 14.73
CA ALA A 213 4.74 -0.81 13.89
C ALA A 213 4.71 0.54 13.13
N HIS A 214 3.87 0.64 12.15
CA HIS A 214 3.52 1.89 11.51
C HIS A 214 2.03 2.16 11.71
N GLY A 215 1.61 3.42 11.63
CA GLY A 215 0.22 3.76 11.85
C GLY A 215 -0.19 5.05 11.18
N VAL A 216 -1.48 5.33 11.25
CA VAL A 216 -2.07 6.59 10.83
C VAL A 216 -3.26 6.94 11.72
N ASN A 217 -3.34 8.21 12.10
CA ASN A 217 -4.52 8.80 12.68
C ASN A 217 -5.14 9.77 11.65
N LEU A 218 -6.35 9.46 11.19
CA LEU A 218 -7.14 10.32 10.32
C LEU A 218 -8.16 11.07 11.16
N VAL A 219 -8.13 12.40 11.15
CA VAL A 219 -9.10 13.23 11.84
C VAL A 219 -9.81 14.11 10.84
N ARG A 220 -11.13 13.95 10.72
CA ARG A 220 -11.96 14.86 9.94
C ARG A 220 -12.83 15.70 10.84
N SER A 221 -12.75 17.01 10.67
CA SER A 221 -13.64 17.97 11.30
C SER A 221 -14.43 18.72 10.23
N GLY A 222 -15.75 18.81 10.38
CA GLY A 222 -16.54 19.43 9.35
C GLY A 222 -18.02 19.59 9.63
N VAL A 223 -18.78 19.64 8.56
CA VAL A 223 -20.22 19.97 8.55
C VAL A 223 -20.97 18.87 7.83
N SER A 224 -21.99 18.30 8.48
CA SER A 224 -22.97 17.39 7.89
C SER A 224 -24.27 18.13 7.66
N GLY A 225 -24.66 18.29 6.38
CA GLY A 225 -25.77 19.16 6.01
C GLY A 225 -25.50 20.61 6.40
N ALA A 226 -26.27 21.12 7.38
CA ALA A 226 -26.10 22.45 7.99
C ALA A 226 -25.50 22.39 9.40
N THR A 227 -25.25 21.18 9.95
CA THR A 227 -24.80 21.00 11.33
C THR A 227 -23.28 20.98 11.39
N HIS A 228 -22.72 21.95 12.10
CA HIS A 228 -21.30 22.12 12.36
C HIS A 228 -20.79 21.15 13.45
N ASN A 229 -19.48 21.16 13.65
CA ASN A 229 -18.78 20.48 14.75
C ASN A 229 -18.86 18.94 14.68
N GLN A 230 -19.05 18.38 13.49
CA GLN A 230 -18.83 16.95 13.29
C GLN A 230 -17.33 16.65 13.36
N ARG A 231 -16.97 15.63 14.14
CA ARG A 231 -15.58 15.15 14.24
C ARG A 231 -15.59 13.63 14.16
N PHE A 232 -14.84 13.13 13.21
CA PHE A 232 -14.62 11.70 13.01
C PHE A 232 -13.14 11.40 13.15
N GLU A 233 -12.82 10.26 13.73
CA GLU A 233 -11.46 9.85 13.95
C GLU A 233 -11.31 8.37 13.62
N PHE A 234 -10.24 8.04 12.92
CA PHE A 234 -9.84 6.67 12.62
C PHE A 234 -8.37 6.50 12.96
N ASN A 235 -8.07 5.47 13.76
CA ASN A 235 -6.72 5.11 14.16
C ASN A 235 -6.39 3.72 13.61
N MET A 236 -5.20 3.58 13.07
CA MET A 236 -4.66 2.34 12.58
C MET A 236 -3.22 2.16 13.03
N GLU A 237 -2.90 0.99 13.56
CA GLU A 237 -1.54 0.56 13.87
C GLU A 237 -1.32 -0.81 13.22
N ILE A 238 -0.24 -0.96 12.45
CA ILE A 238 -0.09 -2.06 11.50
C ILE A 238 1.35 -2.57 11.41
N ASN A 239 1.45 -3.81 10.94
CA ASN A 239 2.63 -4.30 10.24
C ASN A 239 2.44 -4.05 8.74
N ASN A 240 3.22 -3.12 8.16
CA ASN A 240 3.01 -2.63 6.79
C ASN A 240 3.00 -3.76 5.73
N PRO A 241 4.02 -4.63 5.61
CA PRO A 241 3.98 -5.70 4.60
C PRO A 241 2.79 -6.64 4.75
N ALA A 242 2.44 -6.98 5.99
CA ALA A 242 1.34 -7.91 6.26
C ALA A 242 -0.02 -7.31 5.86
N LEU A 243 -0.29 -6.05 6.24
CA LEU A 243 -1.53 -5.40 5.85
C LEU A 243 -1.61 -5.19 4.35
N THR A 244 -0.54 -4.68 3.71
CA THR A 244 -0.49 -4.49 2.26
C THR A 244 -0.77 -5.79 1.51
N GLY A 245 -0.10 -6.89 1.88
CA GLY A 245 -0.35 -8.20 1.28
C GLY A 245 -1.80 -8.67 1.44
N GLN A 246 -2.37 -8.51 2.63
CA GLN A 246 -3.77 -8.86 2.90
C GLN A 246 -4.75 -8.01 2.08
N VAL A 247 -4.51 -6.71 1.98
CA VAL A 247 -5.36 -5.80 1.18
C VAL A 247 -5.29 -6.17 -0.30
N MET A 248 -4.10 -6.45 -0.84
CA MET A 248 -3.95 -6.90 -2.23
C MET A 248 -4.73 -8.19 -2.51
N VAL A 249 -4.73 -9.15 -1.59
CA VAL A 249 -5.54 -10.39 -1.69
C VAL A 249 -7.05 -10.08 -1.67
N SER A 250 -7.48 -9.17 -0.82
CA SER A 250 -8.88 -8.72 -0.81
C SER A 250 -9.27 -8.04 -2.13
N CYS A 251 -8.38 -7.23 -2.68
CA CYS A 251 -8.57 -6.59 -3.99
C CYS A 251 -8.53 -7.58 -5.15
N ALA A 252 -7.76 -8.68 -5.06
CA ALA A 252 -7.80 -9.76 -6.05
C ALA A 252 -9.21 -10.35 -6.18
N ARG A 253 -9.89 -10.56 -5.06
CA ARG A 253 -11.29 -11.00 -5.02
C ARG A 253 -12.21 -10.02 -5.73
N ALA A 254 -12.05 -8.72 -5.45
CA ALA A 254 -12.82 -7.67 -6.10
C ALA A 254 -12.55 -7.63 -7.62
N ALA A 255 -11.29 -7.73 -8.05
CA ALA A 255 -10.93 -7.70 -9.46
C ALA A 255 -11.60 -8.82 -10.26
N VAL A 256 -11.57 -10.05 -9.74
CA VAL A 256 -12.20 -11.21 -10.40
C VAL A 256 -13.73 -11.06 -10.43
N ARG A 257 -14.35 -10.64 -9.33
CA ARG A 257 -15.79 -10.39 -9.28
C ARG A 257 -16.24 -9.29 -10.25
N MET A 258 -15.44 -8.25 -10.43
CA MET A 258 -15.69 -7.18 -11.40
C MET A 258 -15.57 -7.69 -12.83
N ARG A 259 -14.50 -8.42 -13.15
CA ARG A 259 -14.33 -9.08 -14.46
C ARG A 259 -15.53 -9.95 -14.80
N ASP A 260 -15.97 -10.77 -13.87
CA ASP A 260 -17.06 -11.72 -14.09
C ASP A 260 -18.43 -11.03 -14.27
N ARG A 261 -18.56 -9.79 -13.77
CA ARG A 261 -19.72 -8.91 -14.04
C ARG A 261 -19.61 -8.10 -15.35
N GLY A 262 -18.45 -8.15 -16.00
CA GLY A 262 -18.19 -7.32 -17.19
C GLY A 262 -17.82 -5.88 -16.89
N ASP A 263 -17.47 -5.54 -15.64
CA ASP A 263 -17.02 -4.21 -15.20
C ASP A 263 -15.49 -4.11 -15.37
N PHE A 264 -15.06 -3.94 -16.62
CA PHE A 264 -13.66 -3.91 -16.99
C PHE A 264 -13.04 -2.52 -16.81
N GLY A 265 -11.72 -2.48 -16.66
CA GLY A 265 -10.94 -1.24 -16.59
C GLY A 265 -10.02 -1.20 -15.39
N ALA A 266 -9.35 -0.06 -15.21
CA ALA A 266 -8.57 0.22 -14.00
C ALA A 266 -9.46 0.80 -12.91
N LYS A 267 -9.13 0.48 -11.66
CA LYS A 267 -9.82 0.99 -10.47
C LYS A 267 -8.81 1.28 -9.38
N THR A 268 -9.14 2.25 -8.55
CA THR A 268 -8.51 2.42 -7.23
C THR A 268 -9.45 1.90 -6.14
N MET A 269 -8.96 1.75 -4.92
CA MET A 269 -9.80 1.19 -3.85
C MET A 269 -11.05 2.01 -3.55
N ILE A 270 -11.06 3.33 -3.74
CA ILE A 270 -12.26 4.16 -3.51
C ILE A 270 -13.40 3.89 -4.50
N GLU A 271 -13.14 3.21 -5.61
CA GLU A 271 -14.13 2.83 -6.62
C GLU A 271 -14.70 1.43 -6.37
N LEU A 272 -14.18 0.68 -5.38
CA LEU A 272 -14.61 -0.68 -5.08
C LEU A 272 -15.80 -0.68 -4.11
N ARG A 273 -16.69 -1.62 -4.30
CA ARG A 273 -17.72 -1.91 -3.30
C ARG A 273 -17.06 -2.70 -2.15
N PRO A 274 -17.22 -2.30 -0.88
CA PRO A 274 -16.65 -3.04 0.26
C PRO A 274 -17.00 -4.53 0.27
N ILE A 275 -18.20 -4.88 -0.19
CA ILE A 275 -18.67 -6.27 -0.27
C ILE A 275 -17.85 -7.15 -1.22
N ASP A 276 -17.23 -6.55 -2.26
CA ASP A 276 -16.40 -7.28 -3.20
C ASP A 276 -15.04 -7.69 -2.62
N LEU A 277 -14.60 -7.02 -1.55
CA LEU A 277 -13.33 -7.31 -0.86
C LEU A 277 -13.44 -8.53 0.08
N LEU A 278 -14.63 -8.88 0.51
CA LEU A 278 -14.87 -9.88 1.57
C LEU A 278 -15.09 -11.29 0.99
N PRO A 279 -14.60 -12.35 1.65
CA PRO A 279 -14.99 -13.72 1.31
C PRO A 279 -16.45 -13.98 1.63
N GLY A 280 -16.97 -15.11 1.16
CA GLY A 280 -18.37 -15.51 1.41
C GLY A 280 -19.38 -14.84 0.49
N THR A 281 -20.65 -15.09 0.76
CA THR A 281 -21.79 -14.58 0.00
C THR A 281 -22.20 -13.19 0.47
N ILE A 282 -22.95 -12.47 -0.37
CA ILE A 282 -23.55 -11.18 -0.01
C ILE A 282 -24.45 -11.32 1.22
N GLU A 283 -25.25 -12.40 1.28
CA GLU A 283 -26.16 -12.66 2.38
C GLU A 283 -25.43 -12.83 3.72
N GLU A 284 -24.37 -13.66 3.73
CA GLU A 284 -23.56 -13.88 4.94
C GLU A 284 -22.93 -12.58 5.43
N ASN A 285 -22.37 -11.79 4.53
CA ASN A 285 -21.71 -10.53 4.87
C ASN A 285 -22.71 -9.48 5.38
N ILE A 286 -23.90 -9.36 4.76
CA ILE A 286 -24.94 -8.45 5.27
C ILE A 286 -25.37 -8.88 6.67
N LYS A 287 -25.65 -10.16 6.91
CA LYS A 287 -26.06 -10.66 8.23
C LYS A 287 -25.03 -10.46 9.33
N SER A 288 -23.75 -10.41 8.98
CA SER A 288 -22.66 -10.26 9.95
C SER A 288 -22.25 -8.81 10.21
N LEU A 289 -22.46 -7.89 9.26
CA LEU A 289 -21.93 -6.53 9.31
C LEU A 289 -23.01 -5.44 9.41
N VAL A 290 -24.25 -5.77 9.10
CA VAL A 290 -25.40 -4.87 9.13
C VAL A 290 -26.46 -5.38 10.10
#